data_548f72555007755d54440bf1f04c02fa
#
_entry.id   548f72555007755d54440bf1f04c02fa
#
_cell.length_a   1.000
_cell.length_b   1.000
_cell.length_c   1.000
_cell.angle_alpha   90.00
_cell.angle_beta   90.00
_cell.angle_gamma   90.00
#
_symmetry.space_group_name_H-M   'P 1'
#
loop_
_entity.id
_entity.type
_entity.pdbx_description
1 polymer ?
#
loop_
_entity_poly.entity_id
_entity_poly.type
_entity_poly.pdbx_seq_one_letter_code
_entity_poly.pdbx_strand_id
1 'polypeptide(L)'
;MQILHSEDLNEILSSKEIRLFQKLQKSISKINKNTNLTRLVEGDDYWISQVYDSIWPFYLSPNKILDGKKFIDIGSGCGFPGLAYAITHPNSEVYLVDSSRKKTDALKQIIEDLNFSNNIFVINDRIENIAHNASYRNNFDIGTTRAVGPPSTVAEYILPMLNRSGLGLLYCGKWEKKDEVKIKNSLEILKGSIADIKKTQLPNRKGDRNIIFIKPEKNCPDSYPRRIGKPAKYPL
;
A
#
# COMPACT_ATOMS: atom_id res chain seq x y z
N MET A 1 8.84 21.11 12.37
CA MET A 1 7.93 20.09 11.80
C MET A 1 6.58 20.77 11.64
N GLN A 2 6.24 21.20 10.41
CA GLN A 2 4.97 21.87 10.13
C GLN A 2 3.81 20.89 10.34
N ILE A 3 2.80 21.33 11.07
CA ILE A 3 1.55 20.59 11.23
C ILE A 3 0.74 20.86 9.96
N LEU A 4 0.62 19.86 9.09
CA LEU A 4 -0.18 19.94 7.87
C LEU A 4 -1.67 19.90 8.24
N HIS A 5 -2.43 20.91 7.81
CA HIS A 5 -3.89 20.92 7.86
C HIS A 5 -4.47 20.31 6.56
N SER A 6 -5.76 20.00 6.53
CA SER A 6 -6.40 19.51 5.28
C SER A 6 -6.27 20.52 4.12
N GLU A 7 -6.05 21.80 4.41
CA GLU A 7 -5.75 22.85 3.45
C GLU A 7 -4.36 22.67 2.80
N ASP A 8 -3.43 22.02 3.50
CA ASP A 8 -2.05 21.79 3.03
C ASP A 8 -1.97 20.70 1.94
N LEU A 9 -3.03 19.89 1.75
CA LEU A 9 -3.11 18.98 0.61
C LEU A 9 -3.16 19.73 -0.73
N ASN A 10 -3.65 20.97 -0.72
CA ASN A 10 -3.63 21.84 -1.90
C ASN A 10 -2.22 22.30 -2.29
N GLU A 11 -1.26 22.26 -1.37
CA GLU A 11 0.16 22.53 -1.66
C GLU A 11 0.88 21.32 -2.24
N ILE A 12 0.36 20.10 -1.96
CA ILE A 12 0.96 18.83 -2.36
C ILE A 12 0.33 18.29 -3.64
N LEU A 13 -0.99 18.41 -3.78
CA LEU A 13 -1.78 17.86 -4.88
C LEU A 13 -2.20 18.93 -5.88
N SER A 14 -2.11 18.60 -7.16
CA SER A 14 -2.67 19.43 -8.22
C SER A 14 -4.21 19.47 -8.17
N SER A 15 -4.81 20.52 -8.74
CA SER A 15 -6.27 20.61 -8.85
C SER A 15 -6.92 19.43 -9.61
N LYS A 16 -6.17 18.76 -10.50
CA LYS A 16 -6.61 17.54 -11.19
C LYS A 16 -6.67 16.36 -10.23
N GLU A 17 -5.65 16.14 -9.43
CA GLU A 17 -5.59 15.07 -8.43
C GLU A 17 -6.65 15.24 -7.36
N ILE A 18 -6.86 16.46 -6.86
CA ILE A 18 -7.92 16.77 -5.89
C ILE A 18 -9.29 16.38 -6.46
N ARG A 19 -9.59 16.74 -7.72
CA ARG A 19 -10.85 16.35 -8.37
C ARG A 19 -10.99 14.83 -8.51
N LEU A 20 -9.90 14.11 -8.78
CA LEU A 20 -9.92 12.65 -8.83
C LEU A 20 -10.16 12.05 -7.45
N PHE A 21 -9.53 12.55 -6.40
CA PHE A 21 -9.80 12.11 -5.03
C PHE A 21 -11.24 12.40 -4.60
N GLN A 22 -11.83 13.53 -4.99
CA GLN A 22 -13.24 13.81 -4.73
C GLN A 22 -14.17 12.83 -5.45
N LYS A 23 -13.85 12.46 -6.71
CA LYS A 23 -14.60 11.43 -7.44
C LYS A 23 -14.46 10.06 -6.76
N LEU A 24 -13.23 9.71 -6.35
CA LEU A 24 -12.95 8.48 -5.61
C LEU A 24 -13.76 8.41 -4.31
N GLN A 25 -13.82 9.50 -3.55
CA GLN A 25 -14.62 9.60 -2.34
C GLN A 25 -16.11 9.31 -2.61
N LYS A 26 -16.67 9.95 -3.64
CA LYS A 26 -18.08 9.77 -4.03
C LYS A 26 -18.38 8.34 -4.44
N SER A 27 -17.50 7.71 -5.22
CA SER A 27 -17.66 6.31 -5.65
C SER A 27 -17.57 5.36 -4.46
N ILE A 28 -16.56 5.52 -3.60
CA ILE A 28 -16.44 4.72 -2.36
C ILE A 28 -17.68 4.88 -1.48
N SER A 29 -18.14 6.11 -1.23
CA SER A 29 -19.32 6.37 -0.39
C SER A 29 -20.58 5.72 -0.95
N LYS A 30 -20.77 5.75 -2.28
CA LYS A 30 -21.90 5.10 -2.97
C LYS A 30 -21.87 3.57 -2.78
N ILE A 31 -20.72 2.95 -3.04
CA ILE A 31 -20.55 1.50 -2.97
C ILE A 31 -20.58 1.01 -1.51
N ASN A 32 -20.02 1.81 -0.60
CA ASN A 32 -19.90 1.48 0.81
C ASN A 32 -21.25 1.27 1.51
N LYS A 33 -22.34 1.89 1.02
CA LYS A 33 -23.71 1.69 1.54
C LYS A 33 -24.13 0.22 1.55
N ASN A 34 -23.61 -0.58 0.59
CA ASN A 34 -23.97 -2.00 0.43
C ASN A 34 -22.83 -2.96 0.78
N THR A 35 -21.60 -2.45 0.97
CA THR A 35 -20.42 -3.32 1.04
C THR A 35 -19.64 -3.24 2.34
N ASN A 36 -19.78 -2.15 3.12
CA ASN A 36 -18.99 -1.89 4.33
C ASN A 36 -17.48 -2.01 4.09
N LEU A 37 -16.97 -1.38 3.01
CA LEU A 37 -15.56 -1.41 2.63
C LEU A 37 -14.66 -0.72 3.65
N THR A 38 -15.12 0.45 4.13
CA THR A 38 -14.36 1.28 5.06
C THR A 38 -15.27 2.18 5.87
N ARG A 39 -14.82 2.60 7.06
CA ARG A 39 -15.46 3.63 7.89
C ARG A 39 -14.94 5.04 7.57
N LEU A 40 -13.83 5.15 6.84
CA LEU A 40 -13.11 6.39 6.60
C LEU A 40 -13.56 7.01 5.26
N VAL A 41 -14.76 7.54 5.21
CA VAL A 41 -15.39 8.01 3.94
C VAL A 41 -15.67 9.51 3.88
N GLU A 42 -15.58 10.25 5.02
CA GLU A 42 -15.98 11.66 5.09
C GLU A 42 -14.96 12.51 5.84
N GLY A 43 -14.92 13.80 5.54
CA GLY A 43 -14.11 14.79 6.23
C GLY A 43 -12.64 14.38 6.39
N ASP A 44 -12.08 14.62 7.57
CA ASP A 44 -10.70 14.29 7.92
C ASP A 44 -10.41 12.78 7.90
N ASP A 45 -11.42 11.94 8.11
CA ASP A 45 -11.24 10.50 8.02
C ASP A 45 -10.90 10.08 6.60
N TYR A 46 -11.50 10.73 5.61
CA TYR A 46 -11.15 10.49 4.21
C TYR A 46 -9.85 11.21 3.81
N TRP A 47 -9.78 12.54 3.99
CA TRP A 47 -8.69 13.33 3.47
C TRP A 47 -7.37 13.11 4.19
N ILE A 48 -7.39 12.92 5.51
CA ILE A 48 -6.19 12.72 6.30
C ILE A 48 -5.87 11.24 6.44
N SER A 49 -6.85 10.43 6.92
CA SER A 49 -6.55 9.04 7.28
C SER A 49 -6.57 8.08 6.08
N GLN A 50 -7.12 8.49 4.91
CA GLN A 50 -7.02 7.72 3.68
C GLN A 50 -6.06 8.39 2.68
N VAL A 51 -6.35 9.61 2.21
CA VAL A 51 -5.58 10.24 1.14
C VAL A 51 -4.17 10.59 1.62
N TYR A 52 -4.03 11.48 2.60
CA TYR A 52 -2.71 11.93 3.08
C TYR A 52 -1.88 10.76 3.62
N ASP A 53 -2.49 9.90 4.47
CA ASP A 53 -1.80 8.72 5.02
C ASP A 53 -1.25 7.79 3.93
N SER A 54 -1.90 7.74 2.77
CA SER A 54 -1.45 6.92 1.63
C SER A 54 -0.32 7.56 0.83
N ILE A 55 -0.32 8.89 0.66
CA ILE A 55 0.59 9.55 -0.29
C ILE A 55 1.85 10.13 0.35
N TRP A 56 1.84 10.48 1.65
CA TRP A 56 2.96 11.16 2.29
C TRP A 56 4.32 10.45 2.14
N PRO A 57 4.42 9.10 2.13
CA PRO A 57 5.71 8.44 1.98
C PRO A 57 6.39 8.71 0.64
N PHE A 58 5.58 8.92 -0.41
CA PHE A 58 6.06 9.20 -1.76
C PHE A 58 6.53 10.65 -1.92
N TYR A 59 5.93 11.59 -1.19
CA TYR A 59 6.34 13.00 -1.22
C TYR A 59 7.57 13.29 -0.35
N LEU A 60 7.81 12.50 0.69
CA LEU A 60 9.00 12.63 1.53
C LEU A 60 10.23 11.92 0.95
N SER A 61 10.07 11.15 -0.09
CA SER A 61 11.20 10.52 -0.78
C SER A 61 11.95 11.58 -1.62
N PRO A 62 13.27 11.76 -1.42
CA PRO A 62 14.04 12.75 -2.18
C PRO A 62 14.12 12.43 -3.69
N ASN A 63 13.81 11.20 -4.07
CA ASN A 63 13.77 10.75 -5.46
C ASN A 63 12.32 10.65 -5.94
N LYS A 64 11.78 11.74 -6.46
CA LYS A 64 10.43 11.82 -7.08
C LYS A 64 10.21 10.92 -8.31
N ILE A 65 11.16 10.07 -8.68
CA ILE A 65 11.07 9.19 -9.85
C ILE A 65 10.36 7.90 -9.45
N LEU A 66 9.10 8.02 -9.07
CA LEU A 66 8.24 6.87 -8.78
C LEU A 66 7.16 6.66 -9.84
N ASP A 67 6.99 7.62 -10.76
CA ASP A 67 6.06 7.49 -11.89
C ASP A 67 6.63 6.57 -12.98
N GLY A 68 5.76 5.87 -13.68
CA GLY A 68 6.15 4.86 -14.67
C GLY A 68 6.65 3.54 -14.06
N LYS A 69 6.38 3.29 -12.77
CA LYS A 69 6.79 2.08 -12.03
C LYS A 69 5.70 1.01 -12.03
N LYS A 70 6.12 -0.23 -11.84
CA LYS A 70 5.24 -1.35 -11.53
C LYS A 70 4.99 -1.41 -10.02
N PHE A 71 3.76 -1.16 -9.64
CA PHE A 71 3.34 -1.02 -8.26
C PHE A 71 2.36 -2.13 -7.87
N ILE A 72 2.54 -2.72 -6.69
CA ILE A 72 1.59 -3.67 -6.12
C ILE A 72 1.13 -3.23 -4.73
N ASP A 73 -0.18 -3.23 -4.51
CA ASP A 73 -0.81 -3.01 -3.22
C ASP A 73 -1.43 -4.31 -2.70
N ILE A 74 -0.91 -4.82 -1.59
CA ILE A 74 -1.30 -6.10 -1.01
C ILE A 74 -2.31 -5.86 0.11
N GLY A 75 -3.51 -6.40 -0.05
CA GLY A 75 -4.64 -6.16 0.83
C GLY A 75 -5.29 -4.80 0.57
N SER A 76 -5.52 -4.47 -0.69
CA SER A 76 -5.94 -3.13 -1.15
C SER A 76 -7.26 -2.64 -0.54
N GLY A 77 -8.12 -3.53 -0.07
CA GLY A 77 -9.35 -3.17 0.62
C GLY A 77 -10.28 -2.27 -0.19
N CYS A 78 -10.42 -1.02 0.24
CA CYS A 78 -11.17 0.02 -0.48
C CYS A 78 -10.32 0.80 -1.49
N GLY A 79 -9.09 0.35 -1.78
CA GLY A 79 -8.19 0.93 -2.78
C GLY A 79 -7.06 1.80 -2.22
N PHE A 80 -6.86 1.88 -0.92
CA PHE A 80 -5.77 2.66 -0.33
C PHE A 80 -4.69 1.78 0.29
N PRO A 81 -3.40 2.01 -0.04
CA PRO A 81 -2.86 3.18 -0.76
C PRO A 81 -2.84 3.06 -2.30
N GLY A 82 -3.19 1.94 -2.91
CA GLY A 82 -3.00 1.66 -4.33
C GLY A 82 -3.66 2.66 -5.29
N LEU A 83 -4.94 3.01 -5.11
CA LEU A 83 -5.62 4.02 -5.95
C LEU A 83 -5.10 5.44 -5.69
N ALA A 84 -4.64 5.71 -4.46
CA ALA A 84 -4.00 6.99 -4.19
C ALA A 84 -2.69 7.13 -4.98
N TYR A 85 -1.89 6.05 -5.05
CA TYR A 85 -0.70 5.99 -5.87
C TYR A 85 -1.04 6.14 -7.36
N ALA A 86 -2.07 5.46 -7.87
CA ALA A 86 -2.49 5.57 -9.27
C ALA A 86 -2.92 7.00 -9.66
N ILE A 87 -3.55 7.75 -8.75
CA ILE A 87 -3.93 9.15 -8.98
C ILE A 87 -2.70 10.04 -9.09
N THR A 88 -1.72 9.86 -8.23
CA THR A 88 -0.52 10.71 -8.14
C THR A 88 0.61 10.30 -9.10
N HIS A 89 0.55 9.08 -9.65
CA HIS A 89 1.55 8.49 -10.56
C HIS A 89 0.86 7.84 -11.77
N PRO A 90 0.29 8.65 -12.68
CA PRO A 90 -0.64 8.18 -13.72
C PRO A 90 0.01 7.31 -14.81
N ASN A 91 1.35 7.32 -14.94
CA ASN A 91 2.07 6.52 -15.92
C ASN A 91 2.49 5.14 -15.36
N SER A 92 2.16 4.84 -14.11
CA SER A 92 2.51 3.58 -13.45
C SER A 92 1.51 2.47 -13.74
N GLU A 93 1.97 1.21 -13.75
CA GLU A 93 1.12 0.03 -13.71
C GLU A 93 0.80 -0.32 -12.26
N VAL A 94 -0.47 -0.33 -11.88
CA VAL A 94 -0.91 -0.54 -10.50
C VAL A 94 -1.70 -1.84 -10.36
N TYR A 95 -1.21 -2.72 -9.51
CA TYR A 95 -1.84 -4.00 -9.20
C TYR A 95 -2.45 -3.95 -7.80
N LEU A 96 -3.77 -4.11 -7.72
CA LEU A 96 -4.55 -4.12 -6.48
C LEU A 96 -4.93 -5.54 -6.13
N VAL A 97 -4.40 -6.06 -5.04
CA VAL A 97 -4.60 -7.46 -4.62
C VAL A 97 -5.42 -7.50 -3.35
N ASP A 98 -6.54 -8.22 -3.37
CA ASP A 98 -7.30 -8.57 -2.16
C ASP A 98 -7.91 -9.97 -2.29
N SER A 99 -7.91 -10.74 -1.21
CA SER A 99 -8.49 -12.08 -1.18
C SER A 99 -10.02 -12.08 -1.10
N SER A 100 -10.64 -10.96 -0.77
CA SER A 100 -12.09 -10.81 -0.70
C SER A 100 -12.68 -10.43 -2.04
N ARG A 101 -13.46 -11.35 -2.64
CA ARG A 101 -14.17 -11.09 -3.90
C ARG A 101 -15.06 -9.86 -3.82
N LYS A 102 -15.78 -9.68 -2.70
CA LYS A 102 -16.63 -8.50 -2.48
C LYS A 102 -15.84 -7.18 -2.58
N LYS A 103 -14.61 -7.14 -2.05
CA LYS A 103 -13.75 -5.96 -2.13
C LYS A 103 -13.18 -5.75 -3.54
N THR A 104 -12.76 -6.81 -4.21
CA THR A 104 -12.22 -6.71 -5.57
C THR A 104 -13.29 -6.34 -6.59
N ASP A 105 -14.53 -6.82 -6.45
CA ASP A 105 -15.64 -6.40 -7.28
C ASP A 105 -15.98 -4.91 -7.06
N ALA A 106 -15.94 -4.44 -5.81
CA ALA A 106 -16.09 -3.02 -5.49
C ALA A 106 -14.96 -2.16 -6.08
N LEU A 107 -13.70 -2.62 -6.02
CA LEU A 107 -12.56 -1.92 -6.62
C LEU A 107 -12.72 -1.78 -8.14
N LYS A 108 -13.16 -2.82 -8.85
CA LYS A 108 -13.44 -2.77 -10.29
C LYS A 108 -14.47 -1.69 -10.62
N GLN A 109 -15.58 -1.65 -9.86
CA GLN A 109 -16.60 -0.63 -10.03
C GLN A 109 -16.09 0.78 -9.75
N ILE A 110 -15.25 0.97 -8.73
CA ILE A 110 -14.61 2.26 -8.44
C ILE A 110 -13.72 2.71 -9.61
N ILE A 111 -12.92 1.80 -10.17
CA ILE A 111 -12.03 2.08 -11.30
C ILE A 111 -12.84 2.49 -12.54
N GLU A 112 -13.96 1.82 -12.82
CA GLU A 112 -14.89 2.16 -13.89
C GLU A 112 -15.53 3.54 -13.68
N ASP A 113 -16.03 3.83 -12.47
CA ASP A 113 -16.64 5.14 -12.11
C ASP A 113 -15.64 6.30 -12.29
N LEU A 114 -14.34 6.04 -12.10
CA LEU A 114 -13.27 7.03 -12.23
C LEU A 114 -12.75 7.20 -13.67
N ASN A 115 -13.14 6.31 -14.59
CA ASN A 115 -12.59 6.23 -15.95
C ASN A 115 -11.06 6.19 -15.94
N PHE A 116 -10.48 5.40 -15.05
CA PHE A 116 -9.03 5.20 -15.05
C PHE A 116 -8.57 4.52 -16.35
N SER A 117 -7.38 4.90 -16.81
CA SER A 117 -6.70 4.24 -17.93
C SER A 117 -6.46 2.76 -17.65
N ASN A 118 -6.19 1.97 -18.69
CA ASN A 118 -6.06 0.51 -18.66
C ASN A 118 -4.83 -0.02 -17.90
N ASN A 119 -4.22 0.78 -17.02
CA ASN A 119 -3.01 0.44 -16.27
C ASN A 119 -3.27 0.06 -14.79
N ILE A 120 -4.54 -0.12 -14.40
CA ILE A 120 -4.89 -0.60 -13.05
C ILE A 120 -5.50 -1.99 -13.15
N PHE A 121 -4.88 -2.96 -12.47
CA PHE A 121 -5.23 -4.36 -12.50
C PHE A 121 -5.73 -4.82 -11.12
N VAL A 122 -6.91 -5.42 -11.06
CA VAL A 122 -7.48 -5.94 -9.81
C VAL A 122 -7.38 -7.45 -9.80
N ILE A 123 -6.70 -8.01 -8.80
CA ILE A 123 -6.48 -9.45 -8.64
C ILE A 123 -7.22 -9.94 -7.39
N ASN A 124 -8.12 -10.91 -7.59
CA ASN A 124 -8.82 -11.56 -6.50
C ASN A 124 -8.17 -12.91 -6.18
N ASP A 125 -7.17 -12.90 -5.34
CA ASP A 125 -6.52 -14.11 -4.84
C ASP A 125 -5.76 -13.81 -3.53
N ARG A 126 -5.30 -14.85 -2.88
CA ARG A 126 -4.38 -14.76 -1.73
C ARG A 126 -2.99 -14.41 -2.24
N ILE A 127 -2.32 -13.50 -1.54
CA ILE A 127 -0.96 -13.09 -1.94
C ILE A 127 0.03 -14.25 -1.92
N GLU A 128 -0.18 -15.24 -1.05
CA GLU A 128 0.63 -16.43 -0.97
C GLU A 128 0.61 -17.22 -2.30
N ASN A 129 -0.52 -17.25 -3.02
CA ASN A 129 -0.61 -17.88 -4.35
C ASN A 129 0.07 -17.03 -5.42
N ILE A 130 -0.25 -15.73 -5.44
CA ILE A 130 0.26 -14.78 -6.44
C ILE A 130 1.79 -14.73 -6.41
N ALA A 131 2.37 -14.76 -5.23
CA ALA A 131 3.82 -14.69 -5.06
C ALA A 131 4.59 -15.95 -5.52
N HIS A 132 3.89 -17.05 -5.78
CA HIS A 132 4.46 -18.23 -6.43
C HIS A 132 4.24 -18.27 -7.94
N ASN A 133 3.47 -17.32 -8.50
CA ASN A 133 3.29 -17.20 -9.94
C ASN A 133 4.45 -16.41 -10.57
N ALA A 134 5.13 -17.02 -11.52
CA ALA A 134 6.29 -16.44 -12.20
C ALA A 134 6.00 -15.10 -12.89
N SER A 135 4.75 -14.84 -13.29
CA SER A 135 4.35 -13.56 -13.90
C SER A 135 4.34 -12.39 -12.92
N TYR A 136 4.29 -12.67 -11.62
CA TYR A 136 4.19 -11.63 -10.58
C TYR A 136 5.41 -11.62 -9.65
N ARG A 137 6.01 -12.77 -9.40
CA ARG A 137 7.19 -12.89 -8.52
C ARG A 137 8.36 -12.08 -9.06
N ASN A 138 9.05 -11.36 -8.17
CA ASN A 138 10.23 -10.52 -8.49
C ASN A 138 10.00 -9.48 -9.61
N ASN A 139 8.79 -8.98 -9.76
CA ASN A 139 8.39 -8.18 -10.92
C ASN A 139 8.00 -6.72 -10.60
N PHE A 140 7.92 -6.35 -9.32
CA PHE A 140 7.43 -5.03 -8.91
C PHE A 140 8.56 -4.14 -8.41
N ASP A 141 8.51 -2.86 -8.83
CA ASP A 141 9.43 -1.83 -8.36
C ASP A 141 9.04 -1.35 -6.96
N ILE A 142 7.72 -1.30 -6.70
CA ILE A 142 7.18 -0.83 -5.41
C ILE A 142 6.10 -1.79 -4.95
N GLY A 143 6.16 -2.17 -3.67
CA GLY A 143 5.12 -2.93 -3.00
C GLY A 143 4.63 -2.21 -1.75
N THR A 144 3.32 -2.20 -1.52
CA THR A 144 2.74 -1.61 -0.31
C THR A 144 1.84 -2.59 0.43
N THR A 145 1.77 -2.42 1.76
CA THR A 145 0.75 -3.03 2.60
C THR A 145 0.28 -2.04 3.65
N ARG A 146 -1.02 -1.97 3.87
CA ARG A 146 -1.64 -1.20 4.95
C ARG A 146 -2.71 -2.03 5.67
N ALA A 147 -2.59 -2.16 7.00
CA ALA A 147 -3.56 -2.88 7.84
C ALA A 147 -3.80 -4.36 7.48
N VAL A 148 -2.80 -5.06 6.95
CA VAL A 148 -2.88 -6.47 6.54
C VAL A 148 -2.43 -7.42 7.65
N GLY A 149 -1.45 -7.01 8.45
CA GLY A 149 -0.91 -7.84 9.53
C GLY A 149 0.33 -7.22 10.18
N PRO A 150 0.96 -7.96 11.11
CA PRO A 150 2.20 -7.50 11.73
C PRO A 150 3.34 -7.42 10.71
N PRO A 151 4.36 -6.55 10.97
CA PRO A 151 5.44 -6.28 10.02
C PRO A 151 6.17 -7.51 9.49
N SER A 152 6.44 -8.51 10.32
CA SER A 152 7.09 -9.76 9.90
C SER A 152 6.23 -10.56 8.90
N THR A 153 4.92 -10.62 9.12
CA THR A 153 3.99 -11.28 8.19
C THR A 153 3.95 -10.55 6.85
N VAL A 154 3.82 -9.23 6.87
CA VAL A 154 3.70 -8.47 5.61
C VAL A 154 5.03 -8.37 4.86
N ALA A 155 6.18 -8.46 5.54
CA ALA A 155 7.48 -8.62 4.89
C ALA A 155 7.54 -9.92 4.07
N GLU A 156 7.00 -11.03 4.59
CA GLU A 156 6.91 -12.32 3.88
C GLU A 156 5.98 -12.22 2.64
N TYR A 157 5.00 -11.34 2.65
CA TYR A 157 4.12 -11.11 1.49
C TYR A 157 4.74 -10.21 0.43
N ILE A 158 5.47 -9.17 0.83
CA ILE A 158 6.01 -8.16 -0.08
C ILE A 158 7.31 -8.59 -0.75
N LEU A 159 8.29 -9.09 0.02
CA LEU A 159 9.63 -9.35 -0.51
C LEU A 159 9.66 -10.27 -1.74
N PRO A 160 8.87 -11.36 -1.81
CA PRO A 160 8.82 -12.20 -3.01
C PRO A 160 8.31 -11.49 -4.26
N MET A 161 7.57 -10.38 -4.10
CA MET A 161 6.99 -9.63 -5.21
C MET A 161 7.97 -8.63 -5.82
N LEU A 162 8.92 -8.13 -5.02
CA LEU A 162 9.83 -7.07 -5.42
C LEU A 162 10.92 -7.57 -6.38
N ASN A 163 11.19 -6.79 -7.43
CA ASN A 163 12.39 -6.97 -8.23
C ASN A 163 13.64 -6.56 -7.41
N ARG A 164 14.84 -6.82 -7.95
CA ARG A 164 16.10 -6.60 -7.21
C ARG A 164 16.35 -5.15 -6.76
N SER A 165 15.78 -4.19 -7.44
CA SER A 165 15.84 -2.75 -7.11
C SER A 165 14.56 -2.26 -6.44
N GLY A 166 13.65 -3.16 -6.14
CA GLY A 166 12.33 -2.84 -5.62
C GLY A 166 12.34 -2.39 -4.17
N LEU A 167 11.30 -1.65 -3.80
CA LEU A 167 11.12 -1.08 -2.48
C LEU A 167 9.74 -1.46 -1.92
N GLY A 168 9.74 -2.07 -0.74
CA GLY A 168 8.50 -2.37 0.00
C GLY A 168 8.22 -1.30 1.04
N LEU A 169 6.98 -0.83 1.12
CA LEU A 169 6.51 0.16 2.10
C LEU A 169 5.49 -0.49 3.03
N LEU A 170 5.88 -0.70 4.28
CA LEU A 170 5.02 -1.25 5.31
C LEU A 170 4.43 -0.10 6.12
N TYR A 171 3.13 0.13 5.96
CA TYR A 171 2.40 1.16 6.71
C TYR A 171 2.10 0.66 8.13
N CYS A 172 2.69 1.31 9.12
CA CYS A 172 2.53 0.98 10.51
C CYS A 172 2.03 2.19 11.32
N GLY A 173 1.20 1.94 12.32
CA GLY A 173 0.87 2.95 13.34
C GLY A 173 2.02 3.09 14.32
N LYS A 174 1.84 2.57 15.54
CA LYS A 174 2.91 2.55 16.55
C LYS A 174 4.05 1.62 16.11
N TRP A 175 5.29 2.08 16.28
CA TRP A 175 6.50 1.33 15.98
C TRP A 175 7.48 1.43 17.14
N GLU A 176 7.96 0.30 17.63
CA GLU A 176 8.86 0.21 18.77
C GLU A 176 10.12 -0.59 18.42
N LYS A 177 11.19 -0.43 19.22
CA LYS A 177 12.46 -1.13 19.01
C LYS A 177 12.30 -2.66 18.98
N LYS A 178 11.36 -3.22 19.73
CA LYS A 178 11.04 -4.66 19.70
C LYS A 178 10.49 -5.12 18.35
N ASP A 179 9.75 -4.27 17.65
CA ASP A 179 9.19 -4.58 16.33
C ASP A 179 10.30 -4.57 15.27
N GLU A 180 11.27 -3.66 15.41
CA GLU A 180 12.44 -3.61 14.54
C GLU A 180 13.31 -4.88 14.67
N VAL A 181 13.51 -5.40 15.89
CA VAL A 181 14.23 -6.64 16.09
C VAL A 181 13.51 -7.83 15.43
N LYS A 182 12.20 -7.93 15.62
CA LYS A 182 11.40 -9.01 15.01
C LYS A 182 11.46 -8.98 13.49
N ILE A 183 11.24 -7.81 12.88
CA ILE A 183 11.27 -7.74 11.43
C ILE A 183 12.66 -8.00 10.86
N LYS A 184 13.74 -7.58 11.52
CA LYS A 184 15.11 -7.89 11.07
C LYS A 184 15.36 -9.38 10.95
N ASN A 185 14.92 -10.18 11.94
CA ASN A 185 15.03 -11.63 11.89
C ASN A 185 14.27 -12.21 10.68
N SER A 186 13.04 -11.74 10.46
CA SER A 186 12.24 -12.17 9.31
C SER A 186 12.89 -11.78 7.98
N LEU A 187 13.43 -10.56 7.87
CA LEU A 187 14.09 -10.07 6.67
C LEU A 187 15.36 -10.85 6.35
N GLU A 188 16.14 -11.27 7.35
CA GLU A 188 17.33 -12.10 7.14
C GLU A 188 16.96 -13.44 6.46
N ILE A 189 15.89 -14.08 6.96
CA ILE A 189 15.35 -15.33 6.38
C ILE A 189 14.91 -15.09 4.92
N LEU A 190 14.20 -13.98 4.68
CA LEU A 190 13.63 -13.61 3.39
C LEU A 190 14.65 -12.97 2.43
N LYS A 191 15.92 -12.81 2.85
CA LYS A 191 17.01 -12.18 2.08
C LYS A 191 16.74 -10.72 1.73
N GLY A 192 16.17 -9.98 2.69
CA GLY A 192 15.95 -8.54 2.60
C GLY A 192 16.57 -7.78 3.75
N SER A 193 16.44 -6.47 3.72
CA SER A 193 16.89 -5.56 4.78
C SER A 193 15.93 -4.38 4.95
N ILE A 194 16.05 -3.67 6.08
CA ILE A 194 15.43 -2.35 6.25
C ILE A 194 16.27 -1.33 5.51
N ALA A 195 15.67 -0.62 4.56
CA ALA A 195 16.32 0.46 3.82
C ALA A 195 16.22 1.79 4.58
N ASP A 196 15.06 2.09 5.17
CA ASP A 196 14.82 3.32 5.94
C ASP A 196 13.59 3.15 6.84
N ILE A 197 13.45 4.03 7.83
CA ILE A 197 12.24 4.16 8.65
C ILE A 197 11.88 5.63 8.73
N LYS A 198 10.71 5.98 8.24
CA LYS A 198 10.16 7.33 8.32
C LYS A 198 9.01 7.37 9.30
N LYS A 199 8.97 8.46 10.07
CA LYS A 199 7.90 8.73 11.03
C LYS A 199 7.25 10.07 10.70
N THR A 200 5.93 10.12 10.79
CA THR A 200 5.14 11.36 10.77
C THR A 200 4.02 11.29 11.79
N GLN A 201 3.46 12.44 12.10
CA GLN A 201 2.21 12.56 12.83
C GLN A 201 1.15 13.06 11.86
N LEU A 202 0.06 12.29 11.74
CA LEU A 202 -1.06 12.72 10.90
C LEU A 202 -1.69 14.00 11.47
N PRO A 203 -2.10 14.95 10.59
CA PRO A 203 -2.80 16.15 10.97
C PRO A 203 -4.03 15.86 11.85
N ASN A 204 -4.50 16.90 12.56
CA ASN A 204 -5.71 16.84 13.40
C ASN A 204 -5.72 15.69 14.41
N ARG A 205 -4.54 15.36 14.96
CA ARG A 205 -4.36 14.31 15.98
C ARG A 205 -4.81 12.92 15.53
N LYS A 206 -4.76 12.62 14.22
CA LYS A 206 -5.10 11.30 13.66
C LYS A 206 -4.05 10.21 13.97
N GLY A 207 -3.05 10.55 14.78
CA GLY A 207 -2.08 9.64 15.36
C GLY A 207 -0.75 9.54 14.59
N ASP A 208 0.18 8.82 15.21
CA ASP A 208 1.51 8.59 14.64
C ASP A 208 1.43 7.58 13.49
N ARG A 209 2.28 7.79 12.49
CA ARG A 209 2.51 6.86 11.38
C ARG A 209 3.99 6.61 11.21
N ASN A 210 4.30 5.37 10.94
CA ASN A 210 5.63 4.92 10.58
C ASN A 210 5.55 4.18 9.25
N ILE A 211 6.49 4.43 8.35
CA ILE A 211 6.72 3.63 7.16
C ILE A 211 8.06 2.96 7.31
N ILE A 212 8.05 1.64 7.25
CA ILE A 212 9.25 0.84 7.21
C ILE A 212 9.51 0.50 5.75
N PHE A 213 10.59 1.06 5.21
CA PHE A 213 11.07 0.76 3.87
C PHE A 213 11.94 -0.48 3.93
N ILE A 214 11.56 -1.51 3.18
CA ILE A 214 12.33 -2.74 3.06
C ILE A 214 12.75 -2.96 1.61
N LYS A 215 13.89 -3.60 1.40
CA LYS A 215 14.41 -3.93 0.07
C LYS A 215 14.94 -5.35 0.02
N PRO A 216 14.90 -6.01 -1.14
CA PRO A 216 15.60 -7.28 -1.33
C PRO A 216 17.12 -7.04 -1.39
N GLU A 217 17.89 -7.84 -0.67
CA GLU A 217 19.36 -7.94 -0.82
C GLU A 217 19.72 -9.05 -1.81
N LYS A 218 18.89 -10.08 -1.86
CA LYS A 218 18.91 -11.18 -2.83
C LYS A 218 17.48 -11.56 -3.19
N ASN A 219 17.31 -12.44 -4.17
CA ASN A 219 15.98 -13.00 -4.41
C ASN A 219 15.48 -13.72 -3.17
N CYS A 220 14.21 -13.46 -2.82
CA CYS A 220 13.55 -14.16 -1.74
C CYS A 220 13.49 -15.67 -2.06
N PRO A 221 13.83 -16.57 -1.12
CA PRO A 221 13.81 -18.01 -1.39
C PRO A 221 12.43 -18.50 -1.87
N ASP A 222 12.41 -19.45 -2.80
CA ASP A 222 11.18 -19.92 -3.46
C ASP A 222 10.18 -20.62 -2.51
N SER A 223 10.65 -21.03 -1.33
CA SER A 223 9.78 -21.55 -0.25
C SER A 223 8.91 -20.49 0.40
N TYR A 224 9.13 -19.20 0.09
CA TYR A 224 8.35 -18.07 0.62
C TYR A 224 7.58 -17.34 -0.50
N PRO A 225 6.38 -16.83 -0.17
CA PRO A 225 5.70 -16.96 1.13
C PRO A 225 5.31 -18.41 1.40
N ARG A 226 5.24 -18.76 2.68
CA ARG A 226 4.75 -20.08 3.09
C ARG A 226 3.27 -20.24 2.70
N ARG A 227 2.79 -21.49 2.72
CA ARG A 227 1.40 -21.81 2.32
C ARG A 227 0.37 -20.88 2.96
N ILE A 228 -0.76 -20.70 2.28
CA ILE A 228 -1.87 -19.83 2.68
C ILE A 228 -2.17 -19.90 4.18
N GLY A 229 -2.23 -18.73 4.81
CA GLY A 229 -2.56 -18.53 6.23
C GLY A 229 -1.42 -18.83 7.19
N LYS A 230 -0.35 -19.51 6.78
CA LYS A 230 0.78 -19.81 7.67
C LYS A 230 1.53 -18.56 8.14
N PRO A 231 1.82 -17.58 7.25
CA PRO A 231 2.47 -16.34 7.67
C PRO A 231 1.67 -15.55 8.72
N ALA A 232 0.35 -15.50 8.57
CA ALA A 232 -0.52 -14.79 9.50
C ALA A 232 -0.64 -15.48 10.85
N LYS A 233 -0.70 -16.84 10.85
CA LYS A 233 -0.86 -17.62 12.08
C LYS A 233 0.46 -17.80 12.86
N TYR A 234 1.56 -17.89 12.15
CA TYR A 234 2.89 -18.11 12.69
C TYR A 234 3.89 -17.16 12.00
N PRO A 235 3.92 -15.86 12.34
CA PRO A 235 4.89 -14.92 11.79
C PRO A 235 6.35 -15.42 11.96
N LEU A 236 7.23 -15.06 11.02
CA LEU A 236 8.67 -15.36 11.07
C LEU A 236 9.35 -14.64 12.24
#